data_a64d40fd8ee89819f47cdc4a0e6740ec
#
_entry.id   a64d40fd8ee89819f47cdc4a0e6740ec
#
_cell.length_a   1.000
_cell.length_b   1.000
_cell.length_c   1.000
_cell.angle_alpha   90.00
_cell.angle_beta   90.00
_cell.angle_gamma   90.00
#
_symmetry.space_group_name_H-M   'P 1'
#
loop_
_entity.id
_entity.type
_entity.pdbx_description
1 polymer ?
#
loop_
_entity_poly.entity_id
_entity_poly.type
_entity_poly.pdbx_seq_one_letter_code
_entity_poly.pdbx_strand_id
1 'polypeptide(L)'
;VEVTIEITKYCPNECEYCSTNASVVGKSLDYKDICDFLESIEQPITRINISGGEPLAHPQFYNILGLCELYTDNVWVYTNALKKIIYNTDIVDEIEVHANVCLVPGKRVYLPKNVDQVHLLKLVKQGKAKDMDDGNFSVSGNLRGCDACGQCDHVLLQADGKIVDAPCKKEYDEEGPVNV
;
A
#
# COMPACT_ATOMS: atom_id res chain seq x y z
N VAL A 1 3.64 -15.30 7.71
CA VAL A 1 3.96 -14.47 6.53
C VAL A 1 3.29 -13.11 6.64
N GLU A 2 3.92 -12.05 6.16
CA GLU A 2 3.31 -10.75 5.94
C GLU A 2 2.78 -10.66 4.50
N VAL A 3 1.58 -10.10 4.35
CA VAL A 3 0.89 -10.00 3.06
C VAL A 3 0.60 -8.55 2.74
N THR A 4 0.86 -8.13 1.50
CA THR A 4 0.36 -6.85 0.98
C THR A 4 -0.59 -7.11 -0.19
N ILE A 5 -1.70 -6.41 -0.22
CA ILE A 5 -2.69 -6.49 -1.29
C ILE A 5 -2.90 -5.09 -1.88
N GLU A 6 -2.48 -4.91 -3.13
CA GLU A 6 -2.82 -3.70 -3.90
C GLU A 6 -4.22 -3.88 -4.49
N ILE A 7 -5.26 -3.55 -3.73
CA ILE A 7 -6.66 -3.81 -4.13
C ILE A 7 -7.11 -2.99 -5.34
N THR A 8 -6.39 -1.92 -5.68
CA THR A 8 -6.70 -1.08 -6.83
C THR A 8 -5.48 -0.31 -7.34
N LYS A 9 -5.40 -0.05 -8.64
CA LYS A 9 -4.52 0.97 -9.24
C LYS A 9 -5.21 2.32 -9.43
N TYR A 10 -6.50 2.43 -9.15
CA TYR A 10 -7.20 3.71 -9.19
C TYR A 10 -6.73 4.63 -8.06
N CYS A 11 -6.36 5.86 -8.41
CA CYS A 11 -6.06 6.91 -7.45
C CYS A 11 -6.39 8.29 -8.05
N PRO A 12 -7.18 9.11 -7.36
CA PRO A 12 -7.54 10.43 -7.85
C PRO A 12 -6.40 11.48 -7.71
N ASN A 13 -5.34 11.16 -6.97
CA ASN A 13 -4.29 12.15 -6.66
C ASN A 13 -3.23 12.29 -7.75
N GLU A 14 -3.02 11.29 -8.59
CA GLU A 14 -2.02 11.29 -9.68
C GLU A 14 -0.64 11.86 -9.31
N CYS A 15 -0.14 11.52 -8.13
CA CYS A 15 1.13 12.02 -7.61
C CYS A 15 2.28 11.77 -8.61
N GLU A 16 3.09 12.79 -8.89
CA GLU A 16 4.25 12.69 -9.79
C GLU A 16 5.34 11.73 -9.28
N TYR A 17 5.34 11.43 -7.97
CA TYR A 17 6.27 10.53 -7.28
C TYR A 17 5.62 9.20 -6.86
N CYS A 18 4.54 8.80 -7.51
CA CYS A 18 3.83 7.56 -7.19
C CYS A 18 4.70 6.34 -7.51
N SER A 19 4.98 5.51 -6.50
CA SER A 19 5.78 4.28 -6.66
C SER A 19 5.01 3.12 -7.28
N THR A 20 3.67 3.19 -7.33
CA THR A 20 2.80 2.12 -7.84
C THR A 20 2.22 2.40 -9.23
N ASN A 21 2.56 3.53 -9.85
CA ASN A 21 1.97 3.98 -11.11
C ASN A 21 0.43 4.12 -11.09
N ALA A 22 -0.12 4.41 -9.92
CA ALA A 22 -1.56 4.61 -9.79
C ALA A 22 -2.05 5.80 -10.62
N SER A 23 -3.27 5.70 -11.14
CA SER A 23 -3.89 6.70 -12.00
C SER A 23 -5.41 6.71 -11.88
N VAL A 24 -6.05 7.72 -12.47
CA VAL A 24 -7.53 7.83 -12.52
C VAL A 24 -8.22 6.79 -13.41
N VAL A 25 -7.45 6.05 -14.20
CA VAL A 25 -7.95 4.95 -15.06
C VAL A 25 -7.48 3.57 -14.57
N GLY A 26 -6.88 3.52 -13.38
CA GLY A 26 -6.37 2.29 -12.79
C GLY A 26 -7.50 1.28 -12.51
N LYS A 27 -7.23 0.00 -12.77
CA LYS A 27 -8.15 -1.10 -12.49
C LYS A 27 -8.13 -1.48 -11.01
N SER A 28 -9.22 -2.11 -10.55
CA SER A 28 -9.33 -2.71 -9.22
C SER A 28 -9.38 -4.22 -9.35
N LEU A 29 -8.88 -4.93 -8.32
CA LEU A 29 -9.08 -6.37 -8.19
C LEU A 29 -10.54 -6.69 -7.89
N ASP A 30 -11.01 -7.81 -8.38
CA ASP A 30 -12.28 -8.36 -7.96
C ASP A 30 -12.16 -8.95 -6.54
N TYR A 31 -13.21 -8.85 -5.77
CA TYR A 31 -13.27 -9.42 -4.41
C TYR A 31 -12.92 -10.92 -4.40
N LYS A 32 -13.35 -11.65 -5.44
CA LYS A 32 -13.07 -13.07 -5.58
C LYS A 32 -11.57 -13.35 -5.72
N ASP A 33 -10.84 -12.56 -6.49
CA ASP A 33 -9.40 -12.74 -6.70
C ASP A 33 -8.64 -12.57 -5.38
N ILE A 34 -9.10 -11.66 -4.51
CA ILE A 34 -8.54 -11.45 -3.18
C ILE A 34 -8.84 -12.64 -2.26
N CYS A 35 -10.08 -13.18 -2.30
CA CYS A 35 -10.43 -14.39 -1.56
C CYS A 35 -9.53 -15.56 -1.98
N ASP A 36 -9.48 -15.86 -3.28
CA ASP A 36 -8.71 -16.97 -3.83
C ASP A 36 -7.21 -16.84 -3.47
N PHE A 37 -6.69 -15.62 -3.48
CA PHE A 37 -5.30 -15.35 -3.09
C PHE A 37 -5.07 -15.63 -1.60
N LEU A 38 -5.90 -15.11 -0.70
CA LEU A 38 -5.75 -15.32 0.74
C LEU A 38 -5.90 -16.81 1.12
N GLU A 39 -6.83 -17.51 0.47
CA GLU A 39 -7.01 -18.96 0.64
C GLU A 39 -5.81 -19.78 0.13
N SER A 40 -5.04 -19.26 -0.83
CA SER A 40 -3.85 -19.93 -1.36
C SER A 40 -2.64 -19.89 -0.44
N ILE A 41 -2.67 -19.05 0.60
CA ILE A 41 -1.56 -18.88 1.53
C ILE A 41 -1.62 -19.96 2.61
N GLU A 42 -0.71 -20.92 2.55
CA GLU A 42 -0.65 -22.05 3.50
C GLU A 42 -0.08 -21.66 4.88
N GLN A 43 0.72 -20.59 4.93
CA GLN A 43 1.41 -20.16 6.14
C GLN A 43 0.51 -19.25 6.98
N PRO A 44 0.66 -19.24 8.32
CA PRO A 44 -0.07 -18.28 9.16
C PRO A 44 0.24 -16.83 8.76
N ILE A 45 -0.79 -16.06 8.48
CA ILE A 45 -0.67 -14.65 8.14
C ILE A 45 -0.52 -13.84 9.42
N THR A 46 0.59 -13.14 9.56
CA THR A 46 0.92 -12.33 10.74
C THR A 46 0.49 -10.88 10.60
N ARG A 47 0.40 -10.39 9.37
CA ARG A 47 -0.09 -9.04 9.05
C ARG A 47 -0.61 -8.98 7.61
N ILE A 48 -1.68 -8.21 7.40
CA ILE A 48 -2.16 -7.85 6.06
C ILE A 48 -2.09 -6.34 5.90
N ASN A 49 -1.44 -5.91 4.81
CA ASN A 49 -1.38 -4.51 4.39
C ASN A 49 -2.31 -4.31 3.18
N ILE A 50 -3.38 -3.56 3.36
CA ILE A 50 -4.27 -3.14 2.27
C ILE A 50 -3.69 -1.86 1.68
N SER A 51 -3.35 -1.90 0.39
CA SER A 51 -2.66 -0.83 -0.33
C SER A 51 -3.18 -0.71 -1.77
N GLY A 52 -2.41 -0.04 -2.62
CA GLY A 52 -2.68 0.13 -4.05
C GLY A 52 -2.51 1.58 -4.50
N GLY A 53 -3.45 2.07 -5.30
CA GLY A 53 -3.61 3.50 -5.56
C GLY A 53 -4.21 4.19 -4.34
N GLU A 54 -5.55 4.31 -4.29
CA GLU A 54 -6.27 4.76 -3.11
C GLU A 54 -7.28 3.69 -2.68
N PRO A 55 -6.98 2.88 -1.67
CA PRO A 55 -7.83 1.78 -1.25
C PRO A 55 -9.26 2.19 -0.91
N LEU A 56 -9.44 3.35 -0.26
CA LEU A 56 -10.77 3.87 0.11
C LEU A 56 -11.64 4.24 -1.09
N ALA A 57 -11.07 4.27 -2.29
CA ALA A 57 -11.83 4.46 -3.52
C ALA A 57 -12.35 3.14 -4.10
N HIS A 58 -11.89 1.99 -3.59
CA HIS A 58 -12.39 0.69 -4.04
C HIS A 58 -13.85 0.51 -3.62
N PRO A 59 -14.77 0.11 -4.53
CA PRO A 59 -16.21 0.03 -4.21
C PRO A 59 -16.54 -1.00 -3.11
N GLN A 60 -15.71 -2.03 -2.96
CA GLN A 60 -15.89 -3.08 -1.94
C GLN A 60 -14.86 -3.00 -0.80
N PHE A 61 -14.29 -1.81 -0.54
CA PHE A 61 -13.24 -1.64 0.47
C PHE A 61 -13.59 -2.29 1.82
N TYR A 62 -14.78 -2.01 2.35
CA TYR A 62 -15.19 -2.54 3.66
C TYR A 62 -15.41 -4.05 3.66
N ASN A 63 -15.85 -4.62 2.55
CA ASN A 63 -15.96 -6.08 2.42
C ASN A 63 -14.57 -6.72 2.42
N ILE A 64 -13.61 -6.10 1.73
CA ILE A 64 -12.21 -6.57 1.69
C ILE A 64 -11.57 -6.42 3.06
N LEU A 65 -11.80 -5.31 3.75
CA LEU A 65 -11.31 -5.11 5.12
C LEU A 65 -11.81 -6.21 6.04
N GLY A 66 -13.12 -6.45 6.07
CA GLY A 66 -13.72 -7.53 6.88
C GLY A 66 -13.24 -8.93 6.48
N LEU A 67 -12.95 -9.17 5.19
CA LEU A 67 -12.32 -10.42 4.77
C LEU A 67 -10.91 -10.56 5.36
N CYS A 68 -10.09 -9.50 5.31
CA CYS A 68 -8.73 -9.53 5.86
C CYS A 68 -8.71 -9.79 7.38
N GLU A 69 -9.67 -9.23 8.11
CA GLU A 69 -9.82 -9.41 9.56
C GLU A 69 -10.17 -10.86 9.96
N LEU A 70 -10.66 -11.70 9.02
CA LEU A 70 -10.85 -13.14 9.26
C LEU A 70 -9.53 -13.92 9.32
N TYR A 71 -8.45 -13.37 8.76
CA TYR A 71 -7.15 -14.05 8.67
C TYR A 71 -6.16 -13.58 9.74
N THR A 72 -6.29 -12.33 10.22
CA THR A 72 -5.41 -11.75 11.24
C THR A 72 -6.03 -10.52 11.89
N ASP A 73 -5.77 -10.33 13.19
CA ASP A 73 -6.16 -9.10 13.91
C ASP A 73 -5.25 -7.91 13.55
N ASN A 74 -4.20 -8.11 12.75
CA ASN A 74 -3.20 -7.10 12.41
C ASN A 74 -3.37 -6.66 10.96
N VAL A 75 -4.40 -5.84 10.69
CA VAL A 75 -4.69 -5.30 9.36
C VAL A 75 -4.33 -3.81 9.30
N TRP A 76 -3.49 -3.44 8.34
CA TRP A 76 -3.05 -2.08 8.10
C TRP A 76 -3.60 -1.55 6.78
N VAL A 77 -4.04 -0.29 6.77
CA VAL A 77 -4.55 0.37 5.56
C VAL A 77 -3.65 1.56 5.21
N TYR A 78 -3.11 1.55 3.99
CA TYR A 78 -2.30 2.63 3.45
C TYR A 78 -3.15 3.52 2.54
N THR A 79 -3.54 4.69 3.02
CA THR A 79 -4.43 5.62 2.33
C THR A 79 -3.85 7.03 2.28
N ASN A 80 -4.24 7.82 1.28
CA ASN A 80 -3.95 9.25 1.22
C ASN A 80 -4.83 10.08 2.18
N ALA A 81 -5.72 9.43 2.92
CA ALA A 81 -6.62 10.01 3.92
C ALA A 81 -7.55 11.13 3.40
N LEU A 82 -7.81 11.23 2.09
CA LEU A 82 -8.79 12.18 1.54
C LEU A 82 -10.23 11.82 1.91
N LYS A 83 -10.48 10.55 2.23
CA LYS A 83 -11.74 10.07 2.77
C LYS A 83 -11.53 9.60 4.20
N LYS A 84 -12.45 9.97 5.08
CA LYS A 84 -12.47 9.45 6.45
C LYS A 84 -12.85 7.97 6.42
N ILE A 85 -12.06 7.14 7.06
CA ILE A 85 -12.44 5.75 7.32
C ILE A 85 -13.55 5.78 8.39
N ILE A 86 -14.69 5.18 8.08
CA ILE A 86 -15.79 5.06 9.01
C ILE A 86 -15.75 3.62 9.54
N TYR A 87 -15.25 3.46 10.77
CA TYR A 87 -15.35 2.20 11.48
C TYR A 87 -16.67 2.13 12.24
N ASN A 88 -17.23 0.94 12.30
CA ASN A 88 -18.28 0.65 13.26
C ASN A 88 -17.58 0.47 14.61
N THR A 89 -17.69 1.47 15.47
CA THR A 89 -16.99 1.55 16.77
C THR A 89 -17.32 0.41 17.73
N ASP A 90 -18.30 -0.43 17.40
CA ASP A 90 -18.69 -1.56 18.25
C ASP A 90 -17.75 -2.77 18.12
N ILE A 91 -16.76 -2.75 17.18
CA ILE A 91 -15.90 -3.89 16.85
C ILE A 91 -14.40 -3.59 17.06
N VAL A 92 -13.98 -2.33 17.11
CA VAL A 92 -12.57 -1.94 17.21
C VAL A 92 -12.37 -1.04 18.41
N ASP A 93 -11.70 -1.55 19.45
CA ASP A 93 -11.47 -0.81 20.70
C ASP A 93 -10.44 0.32 20.54
N GLU A 94 -9.46 0.20 19.66
CA GLU A 94 -8.46 1.23 19.38
C GLU A 94 -7.98 1.18 17.93
N ILE A 95 -7.97 2.34 17.25
CA ILE A 95 -7.33 2.52 15.94
C ILE A 95 -6.12 3.41 16.12
N GLU A 96 -4.94 2.89 15.86
CA GLU A 96 -3.72 3.68 15.81
C GLU A 96 -3.55 4.25 14.39
N VAL A 97 -3.44 5.58 14.28
CA VAL A 97 -3.31 6.28 13.01
C VAL A 97 -1.85 6.70 12.80
N HIS A 98 -1.19 6.06 11.85
CA HIS A 98 0.17 6.38 11.46
C HIS A 98 0.17 7.16 10.13
N ALA A 99 0.91 8.25 10.09
CA ALA A 99 1.14 9.00 8.87
C ALA A 99 2.51 8.68 8.26
N ASN A 100 2.49 8.15 7.05
CA ASN A 100 3.70 7.96 6.25
C ASN A 100 3.90 9.17 5.33
N VAL A 101 4.92 9.96 5.59
CA VAL A 101 5.23 11.20 4.86
C VAL A 101 6.47 11.00 4.00
N CYS A 102 6.27 10.93 2.69
CA CYS A 102 7.36 10.78 1.74
C CYS A 102 8.10 12.11 1.57
N LEU A 103 9.43 12.09 1.76
CA LEU A 103 10.29 13.23 1.56
C LEU A 103 10.71 13.30 0.08
N VAL A 104 10.27 14.34 -0.61
CA VAL A 104 10.58 14.59 -2.02
C VAL A 104 11.45 15.84 -2.10
N PRO A 105 12.65 15.78 -2.75
CA PRO A 105 13.52 16.95 -2.89
C PRO A 105 12.79 18.13 -3.49
N GLY A 106 13.00 19.31 -2.89
CA GLY A 106 12.40 20.57 -3.35
C GLY A 106 10.91 20.74 -3.04
N LYS A 107 10.23 19.76 -2.47
CA LYS A 107 8.84 19.88 -2.04
C LYS A 107 8.74 20.24 -0.56
N ARG A 108 7.73 21.04 -0.21
CA ARG A 108 7.42 21.32 1.20
C ARG A 108 6.77 20.11 1.84
N VAL A 109 7.21 19.80 3.05
CA VAL A 109 6.63 18.73 3.87
C VAL A 109 5.57 19.33 4.78
N TYR A 110 4.36 18.79 4.75
CA TYR A 110 3.29 19.12 5.67
C TYR A 110 3.08 17.92 6.59
N LEU A 111 3.35 18.12 7.87
CA LEU A 111 3.08 17.08 8.86
C LEU A 111 1.60 17.07 9.22
N PRO A 112 0.92 15.93 9.13
CA PRO A 112 -0.47 15.83 9.51
C PRO A 112 -0.64 16.06 11.02
N LYS A 113 -1.81 16.56 11.39
CA LYS A 113 -2.22 16.71 12.79
C LYS A 113 -3.19 15.59 13.14
N ASN A 114 -3.32 15.28 14.42
CA ASN A 114 -4.23 14.25 14.95
C ASN A 114 -3.91 12.86 14.39
N VAL A 115 -2.65 12.50 14.44
CA VAL A 115 -2.13 11.15 14.18
C VAL A 115 -1.28 10.72 15.36
N ASP A 116 -1.24 9.42 15.62
CA ASP A 116 -0.51 8.86 16.76
C ASP A 116 0.99 8.83 16.48
N GLN A 117 1.37 8.54 15.23
CA GLN A 117 2.76 8.51 14.80
C GLN A 117 2.96 9.12 13.41
N VAL A 118 4.15 9.71 13.18
CA VAL A 118 4.59 10.21 11.88
C VAL A 118 5.90 9.52 11.48
N HIS A 119 5.88 8.86 10.34
CA HIS A 119 7.05 8.23 9.74
C HIS A 119 7.53 9.04 8.54
N LEU A 120 8.77 9.51 8.59
CA LEU A 120 9.41 10.19 7.46
C LEU A 120 10.10 9.15 6.59
N LEU A 121 9.72 9.09 5.34
CA LEU A 121 10.13 8.05 4.42
C LEU A 121 10.89 8.62 3.22
N LYS A 122 11.90 7.88 2.76
CA LYS A 122 12.54 8.17 1.48
C LYS A 122 11.62 7.85 0.32
N LEU A 123 11.81 8.58 -0.76
CA LEU A 123 11.22 8.27 -2.04
C LEU A 123 11.62 6.85 -2.48
N VAL A 124 10.66 6.04 -2.87
CA VAL A 124 10.91 4.73 -3.46
C VAL A 124 11.08 4.91 -4.97
N LYS A 125 12.26 4.59 -5.50
CA LYS A 125 12.60 4.72 -6.93
C LYS A 125 11.93 3.64 -7.77
N GLN A 126 10.61 3.70 -7.85
CA GLN A 126 9.76 2.79 -8.63
C GLN A 126 8.60 3.58 -9.24
N GLY A 127 7.96 3.02 -10.25
CA GLY A 127 6.85 3.66 -10.91
C GLY A 127 7.22 5.04 -11.46
N LYS A 128 6.40 6.04 -11.23
CA LYS A 128 6.66 7.44 -11.67
C LYS A 128 7.89 8.06 -11.04
N ALA A 129 8.34 7.55 -9.90
CA ALA A 129 9.49 8.07 -9.17
C ALA A 129 10.83 7.43 -9.56
N LYS A 130 10.87 6.50 -10.53
CA LYS A 130 12.07 5.71 -10.84
C LYS A 130 13.32 6.54 -11.14
N ASP A 131 13.16 7.66 -11.82
CA ASP A 131 14.23 8.56 -12.26
C ASP A 131 14.37 9.82 -11.37
N MET A 132 13.60 9.91 -10.28
CA MET A 132 13.67 11.07 -9.39
C MET A 132 14.86 10.96 -8.43
N ASP A 133 15.40 12.12 -8.06
CA ASP A 133 16.35 12.20 -6.97
C ASP A 133 15.64 11.89 -5.64
N ASP A 134 16.20 10.97 -4.85
CA ASP A 134 15.69 10.60 -3.54
C ASP A 134 16.22 11.48 -2.41
N GLY A 135 17.17 12.37 -2.73
CA GLY A 135 17.79 13.29 -1.78
C GLY A 135 18.61 12.59 -0.71
N ASN A 136 19.31 13.38 0.08
CA ASN A 136 20.08 12.90 1.22
C ASN A 136 19.36 13.26 2.53
N PHE A 137 18.22 12.60 2.79
CA PHE A 137 17.43 12.84 3.99
C PHE A 137 17.78 11.85 5.10
N SER A 138 17.81 12.35 6.33
CA SER A 138 17.72 11.50 7.51
C SER A 138 16.28 11.06 7.70
N VAL A 139 16.02 9.76 7.68
CA VAL A 139 14.67 9.19 7.74
C VAL A 139 14.56 8.19 8.88
N SER A 140 13.36 8.00 9.39
CA SER A 140 13.07 7.06 10.47
C SER A 140 13.00 5.59 10.01
N GLY A 141 13.09 5.35 8.71
CA GLY A 141 13.04 4.00 8.11
C GLY A 141 12.74 4.05 6.62
N ASN A 142 12.64 2.90 6.00
CA ASN A 142 12.04 2.76 4.68
C ASN A 142 10.56 2.34 4.82
N LEU A 143 9.78 2.57 3.80
CA LEU A 143 8.34 2.24 3.74
C LEU A 143 8.01 0.78 4.06
N ARG A 144 8.99 -0.10 4.09
CA ARG A 144 8.77 -1.54 4.12
C ARG A 144 9.39 -2.24 5.33
N GLY A 145 10.08 -1.49 6.18
CA GLY A 145 10.61 -2.04 7.46
C GLY A 145 11.54 -3.25 7.33
N CYS A 146 12.00 -3.58 6.10
CA CYS A 146 12.91 -4.69 5.95
C CYS A 146 14.35 -4.22 5.99
N ASP A 147 15.10 -4.68 6.98
CA ASP A 147 16.52 -4.39 7.16
C ASP A 147 17.44 -5.25 6.27
N ALA A 148 16.92 -6.32 5.67
CA ALA A 148 17.73 -7.24 4.87
C ALA A 148 17.02 -7.75 3.61
N CYS A 149 17.54 -7.37 2.44
CA CYS A 149 17.16 -7.98 1.16
C CYS A 149 17.57 -9.46 1.13
N GLY A 150 16.58 -10.35 0.99
CA GLY A 150 16.81 -11.80 0.81
C GLY A 150 16.25 -12.70 1.92
N GLN A 151 15.74 -12.12 3.01
CA GLN A 151 15.07 -12.85 4.08
C GLN A 151 13.61 -12.38 4.27
N CYS A 152 12.99 -11.94 3.19
CA CYS A 152 11.67 -11.35 3.22
C CYS A 152 10.60 -12.46 3.23
N ASP A 153 9.88 -12.57 4.32
CA ASP A 153 8.69 -13.40 4.47
C ASP A 153 7.44 -12.57 4.14
N HIS A 154 7.41 -12.01 2.93
CA HIS A 154 6.42 -11.05 2.51
C HIS A 154 5.92 -11.36 1.09
N VAL A 155 4.62 -11.54 0.93
CA VAL A 155 3.96 -11.78 -0.36
C VAL A 155 3.11 -10.58 -0.74
N LEU A 156 3.16 -10.18 -2.01
CA LEU A 156 2.38 -9.09 -2.57
C LEU A 156 1.44 -9.61 -3.68
N LEU A 157 0.14 -9.38 -3.53
CA LEU A 157 -0.82 -9.42 -4.62
C LEU A 157 -0.93 -8.02 -5.24
N GLN A 158 -0.58 -7.89 -6.51
CA GLN A 158 -0.70 -6.64 -7.26
C GLN A 158 -2.13 -6.44 -7.79
N ALA A 159 -2.47 -5.18 -8.07
CA ALA A 159 -3.76 -4.83 -8.63
C ALA A 159 -4.00 -5.34 -10.08
N ASP A 160 -2.99 -5.90 -10.72
CA ASP A 160 -3.09 -6.62 -12.01
C ASP A 160 -3.24 -8.14 -11.84
N GLY A 161 -3.35 -8.62 -10.59
CA GLY A 161 -3.50 -10.04 -10.25
C GLY A 161 -2.19 -10.80 -10.14
N LYS A 162 -1.03 -10.18 -10.36
CA LYS A 162 0.27 -10.85 -10.21
C LYS A 162 0.61 -11.04 -8.72
N ILE A 163 1.17 -12.20 -8.39
CA ILE A 163 1.71 -12.48 -7.06
C ILE A 163 3.23 -12.36 -7.12
N VAL A 164 3.82 -11.61 -6.19
CA VAL A 164 5.26 -11.34 -6.13
C VAL A 164 5.79 -11.64 -4.73
N ASP A 165 6.78 -12.51 -4.66
CA ASP A 165 7.57 -12.73 -3.46
C ASP A 165 8.61 -11.62 -3.32
N ALA A 166 8.80 -11.11 -2.12
CA ALA A 166 9.73 -10.03 -1.83
C ALA A 166 9.46 -8.75 -2.65
N PRO A 167 8.39 -8.00 -2.34
CA PRO A 167 7.94 -6.84 -3.11
C PRO A 167 8.96 -5.70 -3.26
N CYS A 168 10.04 -5.70 -2.47
CA CYS A 168 11.15 -4.74 -2.60
C CYS A 168 12.05 -5.01 -3.82
N LYS A 169 12.02 -6.21 -4.41
CA LYS A 169 12.76 -6.58 -5.63
C LYS A 169 11.95 -6.38 -6.91
N LYS A 170 10.74 -5.89 -6.77
CA LYS A 170 9.82 -5.76 -7.87
C LYS A 170 10.33 -4.74 -8.88
N GLU A 171 10.57 -5.18 -10.09
CA GLU A 171 10.51 -4.34 -11.26
C GLU A 171 9.02 -4.20 -11.61
N TYR A 172 8.50 -2.99 -11.52
CA TYR A 172 7.23 -2.69 -12.17
C TYR A 172 7.52 -2.71 -13.66
N ASP A 173 7.12 -3.78 -14.33
CA ASP A 173 7.25 -3.91 -15.77
C ASP A 173 6.78 -2.62 -16.41
N GLU A 174 7.58 -2.10 -17.33
CA GLU A 174 7.27 -0.95 -18.16
C GLU A 174 6.18 -1.35 -19.18
N GLU A 175 5.00 -1.72 -18.71
CA GLU A 175 3.85 -1.75 -19.59
C GLU A 175 3.51 -0.30 -19.88
N GLY A 176 4.03 0.16 -21.01
CA GLY A 176 3.60 1.38 -21.64
C GLY A 176 2.07 1.40 -21.79
N PRO A 177 1.47 2.54 -22.09
CA PRO A 177 0.03 2.68 -22.16
C PRO A 177 -0.55 1.60 -23.07
N VAL A 178 -1.44 0.78 -22.54
CA VAL A 178 -2.23 -0.15 -23.35
C VAL A 178 -3.04 0.73 -24.28
N ASN A 179 -2.63 0.80 -25.55
CA ASN A 179 -3.41 1.43 -26.60
C ASN A 179 -4.72 0.63 -26.71
N VAL A 180 -5.82 1.25 -26.30
CA VAL A 180 -7.17 0.80 -26.55
C VAL A 180 -7.57 1.22 -27.96
#